data_96096ac6e15ac651799ff651e4fb2234
#
_entry.id   96096ac6e15ac651799ff651e4fb2234
#
_cell.length_a   1.000
_cell.length_b   1.000
_cell.length_c   1.000
_cell.angle_alpha   90.00
_cell.angle_beta   90.00
_cell.angle_gamma   90.00
#
_symmetry.space_group_name_H-M   'P 1'
#
loop_
_entity.id
_entity.type
_entity.pdbx_description
1 polymer ?
#
loop_
_entity_poly.entity_id
_entity_poly.type
_entity_poly.pdbx_seq_one_letter_code
_entity_poly.pdbx_strand_id
1 'polypeptide(L)'
;TSLPKLIDIRLGEFLDLGAAKIGMIVSSIYVISGLMNYLGGILADRYSVKMIYALGILIQGLLLLFFADMGSAFLIALALIIVAFNSSILPAENILLARFAPAEYQSLVYGVKFILSFSIGPLVVFLVSRSYAATQEFFTLYWVGGILMSILFFMILSLPLRKSDLKVA
;
A
#
# COMPACT_ATOMS: atom_id res chain seq x y z
N THR A 1 4.86 -10.87 3.39
CA THR A 1 3.45 -10.47 3.51
C THR A 1 2.86 -11.11 4.74
N SER A 2 2.42 -10.31 5.71
CA SER A 2 1.80 -10.76 6.96
C SER A 2 0.33 -11.17 6.79
N LEU A 3 -0.23 -11.00 5.58
CA LEU A 3 -1.63 -11.22 5.25
C LEU A 3 -2.13 -12.66 5.52
N PRO A 4 -1.42 -13.73 5.11
CA PRO A 4 -1.85 -15.09 5.42
C PRO A 4 -1.93 -15.36 6.93
N LYS A 5 -0.94 -14.87 7.69
CA LYS A 5 -0.88 -15.05 9.14
C LYS A 5 -1.96 -14.24 9.87
N LEU A 6 -2.31 -13.06 9.36
CA LEU A 6 -3.37 -12.22 9.91
C LEU A 6 -4.76 -12.86 9.66
N ILE A 7 -4.96 -13.45 8.48
CA ILE A 7 -6.16 -14.21 8.14
C ILE A 7 -6.25 -15.48 9.00
N ASP A 8 -5.15 -16.18 9.19
CA ASP A 8 -5.09 -17.40 10.01
C ASP A 8 -5.45 -17.11 11.48
N ILE A 9 -4.84 -16.07 12.08
CA ILE A 9 -5.08 -15.69 13.49
C ILE A 9 -6.51 -15.17 13.71
N ARG A 10 -7.10 -14.44 12.76
CA ARG A 10 -8.37 -13.74 12.95
C ARG A 10 -9.59 -14.48 12.41
N LEU A 11 -9.42 -15.35 11.42
CA LEU A 11 -10.47 -16.15 10.80
C LEU A 11 -10.34 -17.65 11.10
N GLY A 12 -9.15 -18.15 11.38
CA GLY A 12 -8.92 -19.56 11.70
C GLY A 12 -9.77 -20.02 12.88
N GLU A 13 -9.90 -19.18 13.92
CA GLU A 13 -10.76 -19.44 15.07
C GLU A 13 -12.26 -19.36 14.75
N PHE A 14 -12.69 -18.54 13.76
CA PHE A 14 -14.10 -18.32 13.44
C PHE A 14 -14.68 -19.28 12.40
N LEU A 15 -13.84 -19.79 11.46
CA LEU A 15 -14.34 -20.49 10.27
C LEU A 15 -13.71 -21.87 10.03
N ASP A 16 -12.85 -22.37 10.94
CA ASP A 16 -12.12 -23.65 10.77
C ASP A 16 -11.54 -23.79 9.34
N LEU A 17 -10.83 -22.72 8.91
CA LEU A 17 -10.28 -22.61 7.57
C LEU A 17 -8.97 -23.41 7.50
N GLY A 18 -9.01 -24.58 6.86
CA GLY A 18 -7.78 -25.28 6.51
C GLY A 18 -6.86 -24.44 5.60
N ALA A 19 -5.55 -24.72 5.63
CA ALA A 19 -4.52 -23.98 4.88
C ALA A 19 -4.86 -23.75 3.39
N ALA A 20 -5.56 -24.69 2.76
CA ALA A 20 -6.00 -24.57 1.36
C ALA A 20 -6.99 -23.42 1.15
N LYS A 21 -7.97 -23.25 2.05
CA LYS A 21 -8.96 -22.15 1.94
C LYS A 21 -8.32 -20.79 2.19
N ILE A 22 -7.38 -20.70 3.14
CA ILE A 22 -6.58 -19.49 3.38
C ILE A 22 -5.78 -19.14 2.12
N GLY A 23 -5.15 -20.13 1.49
CA GLY A 23 -4.45 -19.96 0.23
C GLY A 23 -5.33 -19.43 -0.90
N MET A 24 -6.55 -19.93 -1.05
CA MET A 24 -7.53 -19.44 -2.04
C MET A 24 -7.93 -17.98 -1.79
N ILE A 25 -8.20 -17.60 -0.55
CA ILE A 25 -8.53 -16.22 -0.17
C ILE A 25 -7.36 -15.30 -0.53
N VAL A 26 -6.15 -15.65 -0.14
CA VAL A 26 -4.94 -14.88 -0.43
C VAL A 26 -4.72 -14.74 -1.93
N SER A 27 -4.88 -15.83 -2.69
CA SER A 27 -4.76 -15.80 -4.15
C SER A 27 -5.78 -14.88 -4.80
N SER A 28 -7.03 -14.91 -4.34
CA SER A 28 -8.08 -14.00 -4.83
C SER A 28 -7.74 -12.53 -4.57
N ILE A 29 -7.16 -12.22 -3.42
CA ILE A 29 -6.66 -10.88 -3.09
C ILE A 29 -5.59 -10.43 -4.09
N TYR A 30 -4.64 -11.31 -4.43
CA TYR A 30 -3.59 -10.98 -5.40
C TYR A 30 -4.13 -10.80 -6.82
N VAL A 31 -5.14 -11.56 -7.23
CA VAL A 31 -5.82 -11.35 -8.52
C VAL A 31 -6.48 -9.98 -8.56
N ILE A 32 -7.22 -9.61 -7.52
CA ILE A 32 -7.83 -8.28 -7.40
C ILE A 32 -6.76 -7.19 -7.42
N SER A 33 -5.66 -7.38 -6.70
CA SER A 33 -4.52 -6.45 -6.70
C SER A 33 -3.91 -6.27 -8.08
N GLY A 34 -3.79 -7.34 -8.88
CA GLY A 34 -3.34 -7.28 -10.26
C GLY A 34 -4.27 -6.46 -11.16
N LEU A 35 -5.58 -6.67 -11.03
CA LEU A 35 -6.60 -5.88 -11.75
C LEU A 35 -6.55 -4.40 -11.33
N MET A 36 -6.40 -4.10 -10.05
CA MET A 36 -6.29 -2.73 -9.55
C MET A 36 -4.99 -2.05 -10.01
N ASN A 37 -3.90 -2.80 -10.14
CA ASN A 37 -2.65 -2.29 -10.73
C ASN A 37 -2.87 -1.89 -12.21
N TYR A 38 -3.57 -2.71 -12.98
CA TYR A 38 -3.93 -2.40 -14.37
C TYR A 38 -4.82 -1.15 -14.46
N LEU A 39 -5.85 -1.05 -13.64
CA LEU A 39 -6.73 0.13 -13.59
C LEU A 39 -5.95 1.40 -13.17
N GLY A 40 -5.05 1.27 -12.20
CA GLY A 40 -4.15 2.34 -11.78
C GLY A 40 -3.25 2.82 -12.92
N GLY A 41 -2.76 1.92 -13.77
CA GLY A 41 -2.02 2.26 -15.00
C GLY A 41 -2.86 3.09 -15.97
N ILE A 42 -4.08 2.67 -16.27
CA ILE A 42 -5.01 3.41 -17.15
C ILE A 42 -5.29 4.81 -16.58
N LEU A 43 -5.49 4.93 -15.26
CA LEU A 43 -5.71 6.22 -14.62
C LEU A 43 -4.46 7.11 -14.72
N ALA A 44 -3.28 6.54 -14.50
CA ALA A 44 -2.01 7.26 -14.59
C ALA A 44 -1.69 7.75 -16.01
N ASP A 45 -2.20 7.06 -17.05
CA ASP A 45 -2.08 7.48 -18.44
C ASP A 45 -3.06 8.61 -18.81
N ARG A 46 -4.23 8.66 -18.17
CA ARG A 46 -5.30 9.62 -18.49
C ARG A 46 -5.25 10.90 -17.66
N TYR A 47 -4.79 10.82 -16.42
CA TYR A 47 -4.83 11.92 -15.48
C TYR A 47 -3.41 12.32 -15.01
N SER A 48 -3.32 13.41 -14.28
CA SER A 48 -2.06 13.83 -13.67
C SER A 48 -1.53 12.78 -12.70
N VAL A 49 -0.39 12.19 -13.04
CA VAL A 49 0.26 11.13 -12.27
C VAL A 49 0.52 11.56 -10.83
N LYS A 50 0.92 12.84 -10.63
CA LYS A 50 1.12 13.41 -9.30
C LYS A 50 -0.16 13.40 -8.47
N MET A 51 -1.29 13.79 -9.08
CA MET A 51 -2.58 13.83 -8.38
C MET A 51 -3.06 12.42 -8.03
N ILE A 52 -2.93 11.46 -8.94
CA ILE A 52 -3.31 10.07 -8.68
C ILE A 52 -2.48 9.50 -7.54
N TYR A 53 -1.16 9.73 -7.56
CA TYR A 53 -0.29 9.26 -6.51
C TYR A 53 -0.61 9.92 -5.15
N ALA A 54 -0.80 11.24 -5.14
CA ALA A 54 -1.16 12.00 -3.94
C ALA A 54 -2.51 11.53 -3.37
N LEU A 55 -3.56 11.44 -4.19
CA LEU A 55 -4.88 10.98 -3.76
C LEU A 55 -4.84 9.54 -3.26
N GLY A 56 -4.08 8.67 -3.92
CA GLY A 56 -3.93 7.29 -3.49
C GLY A 56 -3.26 7.17 -2.12
N ILE A 57 -2.20 7.92 -1.88
CA ILE A 57 -1.52 7.98 -0.57
C ILE A 57 -2.46 8.57 0.50
N LEU A 58 -3.22 9.62 0.19
CA LEU A 58 -4.19 10.21 1.12
C LEU A 58 -5.27 9.21 1.51
N ILE A 59 -5.90 8.57 0.53
CA ILE A 59 -6.95 7.57 0.77
C ILE A 59 -6.40 6.41 1.61
N GLN A 60 -5.20 5.92 1.27
CA GLN A 60 -4.56 4.85 2.02
C GLN A 60 -4.25 5.27 3.46
N GLY A 61 -3.77 6.50 3.68
CA GLY A 61 -3.53 7.04 5.02
C GLY A 61 -4.81 7.14 5.84
N LEU A 62 -5.89 7.66 5.26
CA LEU A 62 -7.20 7.73 5.92
C LEU A 62 -7.75 6.34 6.24
N LEU A 63 -7.66 5.39 5.31
CA LEU A 63 -8.09 4.01 5.54
C LEU A 63 -7.33 3.37 6.70
N LEU A 64 -6.02 3.61 6.84
CA LEU A 64 -5.22 3.11 7.96
C LEU A 64 -5.66 3.73 9.29
N LEU A 65 -5.97 5.02 9.33
CA LEU A 65 -6.48 5.68 10.53
C LEU A 65 -7.85 5.13 10.95
N PHE A 66 -8.75 4.92 9.99
CA PHE A 66 -10.04 4.27 10.26
C PHE A 66 -9.89 2.81 10.71
N PHE A 67 -8.86 2.12 10.20
CA PHE A 67 -8.58 0.73 10.57
C PHE A 67 -8.22 0.56 12.05
N ALA A 68 -7.66 1.59 12.65
CA ALA A 68 -7.25 1.57 14.05
C ALA A 68 -8.42 1.37 15.02
N ASP A 69 -9.62 1.84 14.66
CA ASP A 69 -10.80 1.89 15.55
C ASP A 69 -11.85 0.79 15.32
N MET A 70 -11.72 -0.02 14.24
CA MET A 70 -12.77 -0.96 13.85
C MET A 70 -12.60 -2.38 14.42
N GLY A 71 -13.72 -2.97 14.83
CA GLY A 71 -13.79 -4.36 15.31
C GLY A 71 -13.56 -5.42 14.23
N SER A 72 -13.32 -6.66 14.67
CA SER A 72 -12.71 -7.76 13.90
C SER A 72 -13.38 -8.17 12.57
N ALA A 73 -14.69 -8.03 12.40
CA ALA A 73 -15.38 -8.50 11.18
C ALA A 73 -15.12 -7.61 9.95
N PHE A 74 -14.98 -6.30 10.13
CA PHE A 74 -14.70 -5.35 9.04
C PHE A 74 -13.22 -5.31 8.63
N LEU A 75 -12.32 -5.84 9.46
CA LEU A 75 -10.87 -5.81 9.23
C LEU A 75 -10.46 -6.45 7.90
N ILE A 76 -11.13 -7.52 7.48
CA ILE A 76 -10.77 -8.24 6.25
C ILE A 76 -11.18 -7.46 5.01
N ALA A 77 -12.43 -6.96 5.01
CA ALA A 77 -12.92 -6.15 3.90
C ALA A 77 -12.05 -4.89 3.73
N LEU A 78 -11.66 -4.25 4.83
CA LEU A 78 -10.84 -3.06 4.82
C LEU A 78 -9.39 -3.38 4.41
N ALA A 79 -8.82 -4.51 4.86
CA ALA A 79 -7.51 -4.98 4.41
C ALA A 79 -7.49 -5.22 2.89
N LEU A 80 -8.56 -5.81 2.33
CA LEU A 80 -8.74 -5.99 0.89
C LEU A 80 -8.73 -4.66 0.15
N ILE A 81 -9.48 -3.68 0.67
CA ILE A 81 -9.55 -2.34 0.09
C ILE A 81 -8.17 -1.67 0.13
N ILE A 82 -7.46 -1.73 1.26
CA ILE A 82 -6.11 -1.17 1.39
C ILE A 82 -5.14 -1.81 0.40
N VAL A 83 -5.14 -3.14 0.28
CA VAL A 83 -4.26 -3.85 -0.66
C VAL A 83 -4.59 -3.50 -2.11
N ALA A 84 -5.87 -3.40 -2.45
CA ALA A 84 -6.33 -3.01 -3.79
C ALA A 84 -5.89 -1.58 -4.14
N PHE A 85 -6.10 -0.62 -3.24
CA PHE A 85 -5.65 0.77 -3.43
C PHE A 85 -4.12 0.87 -3.50
N ASN A 86 -3.39 0.18 -2.63
CA ASN A 86 -1.94 0.15 -2.67
C ASN A 86 -1.43 -0.35 -4.03
N SER A 87 -2.03 -1.38 -4.59
CA SER A 87 -1.66 -1.90 -5.91
C SER A 87 -1.97 -0.92 -7.04
N SER A 88 -3.06 -0.15 -6.95
CA SER A 88 -3.44 0.83 -7.97
C SER A 88 -2.50 2.05 -8.02
N ILE A 89 -1.77 2.33 -6.95
CA ILE A 89 -0.85 3.48 -6.85
C ILE A 89 0.53 3.16 -7.47
N LEU A 90 0.93 1.90 -7.52
CA LEU A 90 2.25 1.46 -7.99
C LEU A 90 2.64 1.97 -9.39
N PRO A 91 1.75 1.97 -10.41
CA PRO A 91 2.10 2.51 -11.72
C PRO A 91 2.41 4.01 -11.66
N ALA A 92 1.60 4.78 -10.93
CA ALA A 92 1.82 6.22 -10.77
C ALA A 92 3.15 6.52 -10.05
N GLU A 93 3.46 5.77 -9.01
CA GLU A 93 4.75 5.85 -8.30
C GLU A 93 5.92 5.59 -9.24
N ASN A 94 5.85 4.53 -10.05
CA ASN A 94 6.91 4.17 -10.98
C ASN A 94 7.09 5.23 -12.08
N ILE A 95 6.00 5.80 -12.60
CA ILE A 95 6.06 6.88 -13.59
C ILE A 95 6.69 8.14 -12.97
N LEU A 96 6.30 8.51 -11.75
CA LEU A 96 6.91 9.65 -11.06
C LEU A 96 8.41 9.43 -10.85
N LEU A 97 8.79 8.26 -10.39
CA LEU A 97 10.19 7.92 -10.19
C LEU A 97 10.99 8.02 -11.49
N ALA A 98 10.46 7.48 -12.60
CA ALA A 98 11.08 7.58 -13.92
C ALA A 98 11.21 9.03 -14.41
N ARG A 99 10.25 9.90 -14.09
CA ARG A 99 10.26 11.32 -14.50
C ARG A 99 11.27 12.16 -13.73
N PHE A 100 11.49 11.85 -12.46
CA PHE A 100 12.45 12.59 -11.61
C PHE A 100 13.85 12.01 -11.68
N ALA A 101 14.03 10.76 -12.06
CA ALA A 101 15.33 10.14 -12.22
C ALA A 101 16.00 10.63 -13.52
N PRO A 102 17.30 11.05 -13.47
CA PRO A 102 18.07 11.30 -14.69
C PRO A 102 18.11 10.04 -15.57
N ALA A 103 18.04 10.22 -16.89
CA ALA A 103 17.97 9.10 -17.83
C ALA A 103 19.16 8.11 -17.67
N GLU A 104 20.33 8.64 -17.35
CA GLU A 104 21.56 7.87 -17.15
C GLU A 104 21.54 6.98 -15.88
N TYR A 105 20.74 7.34 -14.88
CA TYR A 105 20.70 6.68 -13.57
C TYR A 105 19.36 5.97 -13.27
N GLN A 106 18.46 5.84 -14.24
CA GLN A 106 17.14 5.23 -14.01
C GLN A 106 17.26 3.82 -13.44
N SER A 107 18.12 2.98 -14.00
CA SER A 107 18.33 1.60 -13.52
C SER A 107 18.85 1.58 -12.07
N LEU A 108 19.77 2.49 -11.72
CA LEU A 108 20.28 2.61 -10.37
C LEU A 108 19.18 3.05 -9.39
N VAL A 109 18.37 4.04 -9.77
CA VAL A 109 17.27 4.54 -8.94
C VAL A 109 16.23 3.44 -8.66
N TYR A 110 15.86 2.66 -9.68
CA TYR A 110 14.99 1.50 -9.49
C TYR A 110 15.65 0.42 -8.63
N GLY A 111 16.93 0.14 -8.84
CA GLY A 111 17.71 -0.79 -8.00
C GLY A 111 17.67 -0.39 -6.53
N VAL A 112 17.97 0.86 -6.22
CA VAL A 112 17.91 1.40 -4.85
C VAL A 112 16.50 1.33 -4.28
N LYS A 113 15.47 1.69 -5.08
CA LYS A 113 14.07 1.54 -4.67
C LYS A 113 13.75 0.11 -4.24
N PHE A 114 14.12 -0.88 -5.04
CA PHE A 114 13.85 -2.28 -4.72
C PHE A 114 14.64 -2.76 -3.50
N ILE A 115 15.91 -2.40 -3.38
CA ILE A 115 16.71 -2.73 -2.20
C ILE A 115 16.04 -2.16 -0.93
N LEU A 116 15.64 -0.90 -0.94
CA LEU A 116 14.94 -0.27 0.18
C LEU A 116 13.61 -0.97 0.49
N SER A 117 12.81 -1.24 -0.53
CA SER A 117 11.50 -1.90 -0.37
C SER A 117 11.64 -3.31 0.22
N PHE A 118 12.61 -4.09 -0.24
CA PHE A 118 12.84 -5.44 0.27
C PHE A 118 13.51 -5.44 1.66
N SER A 119 14.31 -4.43 1.98
CA SER A 119 14.94 -4.32 3.31
C SER A 119 13.97 -3.81 4.37
N ILE A 120 13.15 -2.81 4.04
CA ILE A 120 12.18 -2.20 4.96
C ILE A 120 11.02 -3.16 5.26
N GLY A 121 10.57 -3.96 4.29
CA GLY A 121 9.47 -4.89 4.47
C GLY A 121 9.64 -5.84 5.67
N PRO A 122 10.71 -6.65 5.74
CA PRO A 122 10.99 -7.50 6.89
C PRO A 122 11.16 -6.73 8.21
N LEU A 123 11.78 -5.55 8.16
CA LEU A 123 11.95 -4.69 9.34
C LEU A 123 10.59 -4.24 9.91
N VAL A 124 9.68 -3.80 9.04
CA VAL A 124 8.32 -3.43 9.44
C VAL A 124 7.58 -4.64 10.03
N VAL A 125 7.66 -5.81 9.41
CA VAL A 125 7.04 -7.04 9.95
C VAL A 125 7.60 -7.39 11.33
N PHE A 126 8.90 -7.25 11.53
CA PHE A 126 9.55 -7.46 12.84
C PHE A 126 9.05 -6.48 13.89
N LEU A 127 8.99 -5.17 13.56
CA LEU A 127 8.48 -4.12 14.45
C LEU A 127 7.01 -4.36 14.81
N VAL A 128 6.18 -4.74 13.82
CA VAL A 128 4.78 -5.11 14.00
C VAL A 128 4.64 -6.26 14.99
N SER A 129 5.40 -7.33 14.79
CA SER A 129 5.37 -8.51 15.64
C SER A 129 5.78 -8.17 17.09
N ARG A 130 6.79 -7.33 17.25
CA ARG A 130 7.29 -6.93 18.57
C ARG A 130 6.33 -5.98 19.29
N SER A 131 5.72 -5.03 18.58
CA SER A 131 4.69 -4.14 19.11
C SER A 131 3.46 -4.94 19.57
N TYR A 132 2.98 -5.87 18.74
CA TYR A 132 1.86 -6.73 19.10
C TYR A 132 2.15 -7.62 20.31
N ALA A 133 3.37 -8.17 20.42
CA ALA A 133 3.76 -8.97 21.59
C ALA A 133 3.77 -8.15 22.89
N ALA A 134 4.04 -6.85 22.82
CA ALA A 134 4.11 -5.97 23.97
C ALA A 134 2.74 -5.40 24.39
N THR A 135 1.90 -5.03 23.42
CA THR A 135 0.65 -4.29 23.67
C THR A 135 -0.61 -5.11 23.41
N GLN A 136 -0.50 -6.26 22.72
CA GLN A 136 -1.63 -7.08 22.21
C GLN A 136 -2.57 -6.27 21.28
N GLU A 137 -2.17 -5.07 20.85
CA GLU A 137 -2.97 -4.17 20.02
C GLU A 137 -2.18 -3.69 18.80
N PHE A 138 -2.88 -3.57 17.68
CA PHE A 138 -2.33 -3.03 16.43
C PHE A 138 -2.59 -1.52 16.28
N PHE A 139 -3.33 -0.91 17.21
CA PHE A 139 -3.77 0.48 17.17
C PHE A 139 -2.63 1.46 16.91
N THR A 140 -1.57 1.42 17.71
CA THR A 140 -0.40 2.32 17.59
C THR A 140 0.23 2.23 16.21
N LEU A 141 0.27 1.05 15.61
CA LEU A 141 0.89 0.78 14.33
C LEU A 141 0.13 1.43 13.17
N TYR A 142 -1.20 1.32 13.20
CA TYR A 142 -2.07 1.93 12.20
C TYR A 142 -2.04 3.46 12.28
N TRP A 143 -2.01 4.03 13.50
CA TRP A 143 -1.86 5.46 13.71
C TRP A 143 -0.53 6.00 13.16
N VAL A 144 0.58 5.33 13.49
CA VAL A 144 1.90 5.70 12.96
C VAL A 144 1.92 5.60 11.43
N GLY A 145 1.38 4.53 10.87
CA GLY A 145 1.25 4.36 9.41
C GLY A 145 0.43 5.47 8.76
N GLY A 146 -0.73 5.81 9.33
CA GLY A 146 -1.60 6.87 8.83
C GLY A 146 -0.94 8.25 8.87
N ILE A 147 -0.23 8.57 9.95
CA ILE A 147 0.53 9.83 10.08
C ILE A 147 1.66 9.89 9.04
N LEU A 148 2.42 8.82 8.87
CA LEU A 148 3.49 8.77 7.86
C LEU A 148 2.93 8.96 6.45
N MET A 149 1.80 8.33 6.09
CA MET A 149 1.13 8.53 4.82
C MET A 149 0.64 9.98 4.63
N SER A 150 0.16 10.62 5.69
CA SER A 150 -0.25 12.02 5.66
C SER A 150 0.95 12.94 5.39
N ILE A 151 2.08 12.70 6.02
CA ILE A 151 3.32 13.44 5.77
C ILE A 151 3.77 13.26 4.32
N LEU A 152 3.75 12.02 3.81
CA LEU A 152 4.08 11.72 2.41
C LEU A 152 3.15 12.45 1.43
N PHE A 153 1.86 12.54 1.73
CA PHE A 153 0.90 13.30 0.92
C PHE A 153 1.33 14.76 0.76
N PHE A 154 1.65 15.45 1.86
CA PHE A 154 2.13 16.83 1.81
C PHE A 154 3.46 16.96 1.07
N MET A 155 4.39 16.03 1.25
CA MET A 155 5.64 15.99 0.49
C MET A 155 5.39 15.85 -1.02
N ILE A 156 4.46 14.99 -1.44
CA ILE A 156 4.10 14.83 -2.85
C ILE A 156 3.49 16.11 -3.41
N LEU A 157 2.66 16.81 -2.65
CA LEU A 157 2.08 18.09 -3.06
C LEU A 157 3.16 19.16 -3.29
N SER A 158 4.25 19.13 -2.53
CA SER A 158 5.37 20.08 -2.68
C SER A 158 6.26 19.80 -3.91
N LEU A 159 6.15 18.64 -4.56
CA LEU A 159 6.89 18.35 -5.78
C LEU A 159 6.53 19.32 -6.90
N PRO A 160 7.51 19.85 -7.66
CA PRO A 160 7.24 20.78 -8.75
C PRO A 160 6.41 20.09 -9.85
N LEU A 161 5.31 20.74 -10.27
CA LEU A 161 4.53 20.32 -11.43
C LEU A 161 5.33 20.60 -12.71
N ARG A 162 5.66 19.59 -13.48
CA ARG A 162 6.15 19.79 -14.87
C ARG A 162 4.97 20.04 -15.79
N LYS A 163 5.19 20.81 -16.87
CA LYS A 163 4.17 21.11 -17.90
C LYS A 163 3.55 19.82 -18.51
N SER A 164 4.29 18.71 -18.51
CA SER A 164 3.78 17.38 -18.91
C SER A 164 2.72 16.81 -17.97
N ASP A 165 2.65 17.27 -16.73
CA ASP A 165 1.69 16.78 -15.73
C ASP A 165 0.33 17.50 -15.86
N LEU A 166 0.28 18.55 -16.63
CA LEU A 166 -0.93 19.36 -16.90
C LEU A 166 -1.68 18.86 -18.15
N LYS A 167 -1.16 17.90 -18.90
CA LYS A 167 -1.90 17.33 -20.02
C LYS A 167 -3.01 16.42 -19.49
N VAL A 168 -4.15 17.05 -19.25
CA VAL A 168 -5.45 16.39 -19.39
C VAL A 168 -5.67 16.30 -20.90
N ALA A 169 -5.74 15.10 -21.43
CA ALA A 169 -6.08 14.87 -22.84
C ALA A 169 -7.48 15.42 -23.13
#